data_30aadea2bc510c5f0347bfe5602780bf
#
_entry.id   30aadea2bc510c5f0347bfe5602780bf
#
_cell.length_a   1.000
_cell.length_b   1.000
_cell.length_c   1.000
_cell.angle_alpha   90.00
_cell.angle_beta   90.00
_cell.angle_gamma   90.00
#
_symmetry.space_group_name_H-M   'P 1'
#
loop_
_entity.id
_entity.type
_entity.pdbx_description
1 polymer ?
#
loop_
_entity_poly.entity_id
_entity_poly.type
_entity_poly.pdbx_seq_one_letter_code
_entity_poly.pdbx_strand_id
1 'polypeptide(L)'
;MMNRKDLIIEKSLALFNEKGIENVSAKIIAADLGISDGNLRYHYRTKEDIIYALYQNLLEEIMEDLKPLEQEDIDLKGIIHSFTLALSTLHRYRFLMIDIVGIMRKFPTIKENYQSLYEPRKQKFKALLSNCIEKGILREENFPNQYDYFILQFYTLTDFWISESEILYQDNNGYGVSFHINMILSFIVPYLTEQGLEEFKSFTKGMK
;
A
#
# COMPACT_ATOMS: atom_id res chain seq x y z
N MET A 1 -6.07 -21.17 -16.59
CA MET A 1 -4.61 -21.12 -16.90
C MET A 1 -4.20 -19.67 -16.91
N MET A 2 -3.18 -19.32 -16.12
CA MET A 2 -2.58 -17.97 -16.15
C MET A 2 -2.01 -17.71 -17.54
N ASN A 3 -2.30 -16.54 -18.13
CA ASN A 3 -1.78 -16.21 -19.44
C ASN A 3 -0.29 -15.83 -19.35
N ARG A 4 0.41 -15.79 -20.49
CA ARG A 4 1.86 -15.52 -20.51
C ARG A 4 2.22 -14.14 -19.98
N LYS A 5 1.34 -13.16 -20.17
CA LYS A 5 1.55 -11.79 -19.72
C LYS A 5 1.51 -11.70 -18.19
N ASP A 6 0.57 -12.39 -17.55
CA ASP A 6 0.44 -12.46 -16.09
C ASP A 6 1.65 -13.15 -15.46
N LEU A 7 2.14 -14.24 -16.10
CA LEU A 7 3.32 -14.96 -15.62
C LEU A 7 4.59 -14.08 -15.65
N ILE A 8 4.74 -13.24 -16.69
CA ILE A 8 5.84 -12.26 -16.75
C ILE A 8 5.73 -11.26 -15.60
N ILE A 9 4.55 -10.73 -15.32
CA ILE A 9 4.32 -9.76 -14.24
C ILE A 9 4.61 -10.37 -12.87
N GLU A 10 4.06 -11.54 -12.57
CA GLU A 10 4.29 -12.23 -11.29
C GLU A 10 5.78 -12.51 -11.06
N LYS A 11 6.47 -13.00 -12.08
CA LYS A 11 7.90 -13.29 -11.97
C LYS A 11 8.75 -12.03 -11.83
N SER A 12 8.39 -10.98 -12.55
CA SER A 12 9.06 -9.69 -12.45
C SER A 12 8.89 -9.08 -11.06
N LEU A 13 7.70 -9.17 -10.48
CA LEU A 13 7.43 -8.74 -9.10
C LEU A 13 8.35 -9.44 -8.11
N ALA A 14 8.46 -10.78 -8.20
CA ALA A 14 9.32 -11.56 -7.33
C ALA A 14 10.79 -11.15 -7.46
N LEU A 15 11.30 -11.03 -8.70
CA LEU A 15 12.68 -10.63 -8.97
C LEU A 15 13.00 -9.20 -8.51
N PHE A 16 12.11 -8.25 -8.74
CA PHE A 16 12.30 -6.87 -8.29
C PHE A 16 12.28 -6.76 -6.76
N ASN A 17 11.41 -7.51 -6.09
CA ASN A 17 11.37 -7.58 -4.63
C ASN A 17 12.62 -8.21 -4.01
N GLU A 18 13.21 -9.22 -4.69
CA GLU A 18 14.40 -9.94 -4.20
C GLU A 18 15.70 -9.18 -4.47
N LYS A 19 15.84 -8.63 -5.70
CA LYS A 19 17.13 -8.14 -6.22
C LYS A 19 17.17 -6.62 -6.40
N GLY A 20 16.03 -5.94 -6.26
CA GLY A 20 15.88 -4.53 -6.60
C GLY A 20 15.79 -4.27 -8.11
N ILE A 21 15.20 -3.15 -8.48
CA ILE A 21 14.97 -2.79 -9.89
C ILE A 21 16.27 -2.68 -10.68
N GLU A 22 17.33 -2.11 -10.09
CA GLU A 22 18.57 -1.83 -10.81
C GLU A 22 19.31 -3.12 -11.22
N ASN A 23 19.18 -4.19 -10.44
CA ASN A 23 19.86 -5.45 -10.66
C ASN A 23 19.09 -6.43 -11.57
N VAL A 24 17.86 -6.10 -11.98
CA VAL A 24 17.02 -6.96 -12.83
C VAL A 24 16.85 -6.34 -14.22
N SER A 25 17.33 -7.02 -15.24
CA SER A 25 17.13 -6.68 -16.65
C SER A 25 16.04 -7.54 -17.29
N ALA A 26 15.52 -7.11 -18.45
CA ALA A 26 14.59 -7.92 -19.25
C ALA A 26 15.16 -9.31 -19.59
N LYS A 27 16.47 -9.41 -19.83
CA LYS A 27 17.15 -10.70 -20.07
C LYS A 27 17.11 -11.63 -18.85
N ILE A 28 17.26 -11.10 -17.65
CA ILE A 28 17.17 -11.88 -16.40
C ILE A 28 15.74 -12.41 -16.23
N ILE A 29 14.72 -11.59 -16.46
CA ILE A 29 13.32 -12.01 -16.40
C ILE A 29 13.03 -13.09 -17.44
N ALA A 30 13.47 -12.91 -18.68
CA ALA A 30 13.28 -13.89 -19.75
C ALA A 30 13.97 -15.22 -19.45
N ALA A 31 15.22 -15.18 -18.97
CA ALA A 31 15.99 -16.37 -18.61
C ALA A 31 15.32 -17.15 -17.46
N ASP A 32 14.82 -16.46 -16.45
CA ASP A 32 14.17 -17.06 -15.30
C ASP A 32 12.82 -17.72 -15.67
N LEU A 33 12.14 -17.20 -16.69
CA LEU A 33 10.92 -17.77 -17.26
C LEU A 33 11.17 -18.86 -18.30
N GLY A 34 12.42 -19.12 -18.70
CA GLY A 34 12.76 -20.04 -19.77
C GLY A 34 12.26 -19.61 -21.15
N ILE A 35 12.15 -18.30 -21.41
CA ILE A 35 11.69 -17.74 -22.70
C ILE A 35 12.80 -16.91 -23.36
N SER A 36 12.69 -16.68 -24.66
CA SER A 36 13.61 -15.80 -25.36
C SER A 36 13.32 -14.31 -25.01
N ASP A 37 14.35 -13.45 -25.08
CA ASP A 37 14.21 -11.99 -24.94
C ASP A 37 13.21 -11.42 -25.95
N GLY A 38 13.18 -11.95 -27.17
CA GLY A 38 12.19 -11.58 -28.19
C GLY A 38 10.74 -11.91 -27.79
N ASN A 39 10.52 -13.05 -27.13
CA ASN A 39 9.21 -13.43 -26.63
C ASN A 39 8.77 -12.50 -25.48
N LEU A 40 9.66 -12.13 -24.58
CA LEU A 40 9.36 -11.18 -23.51
C LEU A 40 9.01 -9.81 -24.11
N ARG A 41 9.81 -9.29 -25.07
CA ARG A 41 9.59 -7.99 -25.73
C ARG A 41 8.30 -7.95 -26.58
N TYR A 42 7.79 -9.08 -27.01
CA TYR A 42 6.48 -9.15 -27.64
C TYR A 42 5.36 -8.72 -26.67
N HIS A 43 5.48 -9.07 -25.39
CA HIS A 43 4.51 -8.71 -24.35
C HIS A 43 4.80 -7.34 -23.70
N TYR A 44 6.08 -7.05 -23.43
CA TYR A 44 6.55 -5.81 -22.82
C TYR A 44 7.83 -5.37 -23.52
N ARG A 45 7.78 -4.24 -24.21
CA ARG A 45 8.89 -3.75 -25.04
C ARG A 45 10.13 -3.41 -24.22
N THR A 46 9.90 -2.85 -23.03
CA THR A 46 10.95 -2.35 -22.13
C THR A 46 10.72 -2.87 -20.70
N LYS A 47 11.73 -2.74 -19.85
CA LYS A 47 11.60 -3.00 -18.41
C LYS A 47 10.66 -2.00 -17.76
N GLU A 48 10.66 -0.77 -18.25
CA GLU A 48 9.80 0.31 -17.82
C GLU A 48 8.31 -0.03 -18.01
N ASP A 49 7.96 -0.69 -19.11
CA ASP A 49 6.58 -1.15 -19.36
C ASP A 49 6.14 -2.18 -18.30
N ILE A 50 7.05 -3.06 -17.88
CA ILE A 50 6.78 -4.05 -16.83
C ILE A 50 6.59 -3.36 -15.48
N ILE A 51 7.45 -2.39 -15.13
CA ILE A 51 7.36 -1.63 -13.89
C ILE A 51 6.04 -0.83 -13.85
N TYR A 52 5.67 -0.21 -14.97
CA TYR A 52 4.41 0.51 -15.07
C TYR A 52 3.20 -0.41 -14.93
N ALA A 53 3.22 -1.60 -15.55
CA ALA A 53 2.16 -2.59 -15.40
C ALA A 53 2.04 -3.08 -13.94
N LEU A 54 3.16 -3.29 -13.25
CA LEU A 54 3.16 -3.63 -11.82
C LEU A 54 2.60 -2.51 -10.94
N TYR A 55 2.90 -1.25 -11.28
CA TYR A 55 2.32 -0.10 -10.59
C TYR A 55 0.80 -0.03 -10.81
N GLN A 56 0.31 -0.28 -12.02
CA GLN A 56 -1.15 -0.34 -12.30
C GLN A 56 -1.83 -1.46 -11.51
N ASN A 57 -1.23 -2.65 -11.48
CA ASN A 57 -1.77 -3.76 -10.69
C ASN A 57 -1.82 -3.41 -9.19
N LEU A 58 -0.77 -2.78 -8.65
CA LEU A 58 -0.77 -2.27 -7.27
C LEU A 58 -1.97 -1.35 -7.00
N LEU A 59 -2.22 -0.40 -7.89
CA LEU A 59 -3.34 0.53 -7.72
C LEU A 59 -4.70 -0.19 -7.76
N GLU A 60 -4.89 -1.10 -8.73
CA GLU A 60 -6.12 -1.87 -8.87
C GLU A 60 -6.40 -2.72 -7.62
N GLU A 61 -5.39 -3.41 -7.10
CA GLU A 61 -5.51 -4.23 -5.90
C GLU A 61 -5.80 -3.39 -4.64
N ILE A 62 -5.11 -2.25 -4.45
CA ILE A 62 -5.41 -1.33 -3.34
C ILE A 62 -6.84 -0.78 -3.46
N MET A 63 -7.31 -0.46 -4.66
CA MET A 63 -8.69 0.00 -4.86
C MET A 63 -9.71 -1.05 -4.45
N GLU A 64 -9.49 -2.32 -4.78
CA GLU A 64 -10.37 -3.42 -4.34
C GLU A 64 -10.29 -3.64 -2.81
N ASP A 65 -9.09 -3.59 -2.20
CA ASP A 65 -8.90 -3.71 -0.76
C ASP A 65 -9.65 -2.61 0.02
N LEU A 66 -9.69 -1.40 -0.53
CA LEU A 66 -10.32 -0.23 0.10
C LEU A 66 -11.79 -0.02 -0.31
N LYS A 67 -12.31 -0.78 -1.25
CA LYS A 67 -13.70 -0.67 -1.74
C LYS A 67 -14.77 -0.79 -0.64
N PRO A 68 -14.62 -1.66 0.39
CA PRO A 68 -15.57 -1.72 1.49
C PRO A 68 -15.73 -0.41 2.26
N LEU A 69 -14.72 0.49 2.23
CA LEU A 69 -14.77 1.80 2.90
C LEU A 69 -15.81 2.77 2.29
N GLU A 70 -16.34 2.46 1.11
CA GLU A 70 -17.39 3.24 0.45
C GLU A 70 -18.80 2.92 0.98
N GLN A 71 -18.95 1.90 1.84
CA GLN A 71 -20.22 1.52 2.45
C GLN A 71 -20.54 2.46 3.63
N GLU A 72 -21.78 2.95 3.69
CA GLU A 72 -22.21 3.89 4.74
C GLU A 72 -22.20 3.26 6.13
N ASP A 73 -22.49 1.96 6.25
CA ASP A 73 -22.63 1.21 7.49
C ASP A 73 -21.36 0.46 7.92
N ILE A 74 -20.22 0.68 7.25
CA ILE A 74 -18.96 0.05 7.64
C ILE A 74 -18.62 0.37 9.10
N ASP A 75 -18.27 -0.66 9.86
CA ASP A 75 -17.81 -0.56 11.24
C ASP A 75 -16.28 -0.38 11.34
N LEU A 76 -15.77 -0.09 12.53
CA LEU A 76 -14.34 0.08 12.76
C LEU A 76 -13.54 -1.18 12.39
N LYS A 77 -14.10 -2.37 12.62
CA LYS A 77 -13.46 -3.64 12.27
C LYS A 77 -13.28 -3.77 10.75
N GLY A 78 -14.31 -3.44 9.96
CA GLY A 78 -14.23 -3.42 8.50
C GLY A 78 -13.22 -2.41 7.98
N ILE A 79 -13.16 -1.23 8.60
CA ILE A 79 -12.17 -0.19 8.28
C ILE A 79 -10.74 -0.72 8.52
N ILE A 80 -10.47 -1.26 9.71
CA ILE A 80 -9.15 -1.81 10.05
C ILE A 80 -8.79 -2.96 9.11
N HIS A 81 -9.74 -3.85 8.80
CA HIS A 81 -9.52 -4.96 7.87
C HIS A 81 -9.12 -4.47 6.47
N SER A 82 -9.85 -3.50 5.91
CA SER A 82 -9.54 -2.93 4.59
C SER A 82 -8.14 -2.30 4.54
N PHE A 83 -7.77 -1.50 5.56
CA PHE A 83 -6.42 -0.95 5.63
C PHE A 83 -5.36 -2.03 5.84
N THR A 84 -5.64 -3.10 6.59
CA THR A 84 -4.72 -4.25 6.75
C THR A 84 -4.43 -4.90 5.40
N LEU A 85 -5.45 -5.11 4.56
CA LEU A 85 -5.29 -5.65 3.22
C LEU A 85 -4.47 -4.71 2.34
N ALA A 86 -4.82 -3.43 2.27
CA ALA A 86 -4.11 -2.44 1.46
C ALA A 86 -2.63 -2.29 1.87
N LEU A 87 -2.31 -2.30 3.16
CA LEU A 87 -0.92 -2.27 3.65
C LEU A 87 -0.16 -3.55 3.30
N SER A 88 -0.84 -4.71 3.35
CA SER A 88 -0.26 -5.99 2.92
C SER A 88 0.01 -6.00 1.40
N THR A 89 -0.89 -5.40 0.62
CA THR A 89 -0.71 -5.22 -0.82
C THR A 89 0.47 -4.28 -1.10
N LEU A 90 0.62 -3.15 -0.41
CA LEU A 90 1.80 -2.29 -0.51
C LEU A 90 3.10 -3.07 -0.24
N HIS A 91 3.14 -3.91 0.79
CA HIS A 91 4.32 -4.73 1.08
C HIS A 91 4.58 -5.79 0.00
N ARG A 92 3.57 -6.35 -0.62
CA ARG A 92 3.73 -7.27 -1.75
C ARG A 92 4.43 -6.61 -2.94
N TYR A 93 4.20 -5.32 -3.16
CA TYR A 93 4.86 -4.50 -4.18
C TYR A 93 6.00 -3.64 -3.61
N ARG A 94 6.66 -4.11 -2.53
CA ARG A 94 7.62 -3.32 -1.75
C ARG A 94 8.77 -2.73 -2.55
N PHE A 95 9.15 -3.33 -3.68
CA PHE A 95 10.19 -2.79 -4.55
C PHE A 95 9.90 -1.37 -5.03
N LEU A 96 8.62 -1.00 -5.19
CA LEU A 96 8.19 0.37 -5.53
C LEU A 96 8.32 1.31 -4.33
N MET A 97 8.10 0.79 -3.12
CA MET A 97 8.02 1.60 -1.89
C MET A 97 9.41 1.77 -1.24
N ILE A 98 10.33 0.82 -1.43
CA ILE A 98 11.70 0.88 -0.88
C ILE A 98 12.44 2.13 -1.38
N ASP A 99 12.28 2.49 -2.66
CA ASP A 99 12.85 3.70 -3.26
C ASP A 99 11.80 4.50 -4.02
N ILE A 100 10.71 4.82 -3.35
CA ILE A 100 9.58 5.56 -3.96
C ILE A 100 10.04 6.88 -4.62
N VAL A 101 10.97 7.59 -4.01
CA VAL A 101 11.48 8.87 -4.55
C VAL A 101 12.30 8.64 -5.80
N GLY A 102 13.16 7.62 -5.82
CA GLY A 102 13.94 7.23 -6.99
C GLY A 102 13.04 6.78 -8.15
N ILE A 103 12.03 5.96 -7.85
CA ILE A 103 10.99 5.56 -8.81
C ILE A 103 10.28 6.76 -9.41
N MET A 104 9.81 7.70 -8.57
CA MET A 104 9.10 8.89 -9.03
C MET A 104 9.99 9.82 -9.89
N ARG A 105 11.30 9.86 -9.63
CA ARG A 105 12.26 10.62 -10.46
C ARG A 105 12.53 9.94 -11.79
N LYS A 106 12.61 8.62 -11.81
CA LYS A 106 12.96 7.82 -12.99
C LYS A 106 11.78 7.61 -13.93
N PHE A 107 10.55 7.55 -13.41
CA PHE A 107 9.32 7.24 -14.15
C PHE A 107 8.29 8.38 -14.02
N PRO A 108 8.39 9.45 -14.84
CA PRO A 108 7.50 10.62 -14.77
C PRO A 108 6.01 10.25 -14.86
N THR A 109 5.65 9.29 -15.70
CA THR A 109 4.25 8.83 -15.84
C THR A 109 3.70 8.25 -14.52
N ILE A 110 4.51 7.51 -13.76
CA ILE A 110 4.13 7.00 -12.44
C ILE A 110 3.93 8.17 -11.48
N LYS A 111 4.88 9.13 -11.48
CA LYS A 111 4.80 10.33 -10.64
C LYS A 111 3.55 11.15 -10.92
N GLU A 112 3.25 11.44 -12.17
CA GLU A 112 2.08 12.22 -12.57
C GLU A 112 0.78 11.53 -12.15
N ASN A 113 0.69 10.21 -12.37
CA ASN A 113 -0.46 9.43 -11.93
C ASN A 113 -0.59 9.44 -10.40
N TYR A 114 0.48 9.20 -9.65
CA TYR A 114 0.48 9.26 -8.19
C TYR A 114 0.01 10.63 -7.67
N GLN A 115 0.52 11.72 -8.26
CA GLN A 115 0.11 13.09 -7.90
C GLN A 115 -1.37 13.36 -8.21
N SER A 116 -1.87 12.88 -9.36
CA SER A 116 -3.28 13.05 -9.73
C SER A 116 -4.26 12.33 -8.80
N LEU A 117 -3.82 11.24 -8.16
CA LEU A 117 -4.61 10.47 -7.22
C LEU A 117 -4.62 11.06 -5.79
N TYR A 118 -3.72 12.00 -5.47
CA TYR A 118 -3.56 12.49 -4.10
C TYR A 118 -4.83 13.15 -3.57
N GLU A 119 -5.34 14.16 -4.27
CA GLU A 119 -6.52 14.90 -3.80
C GLU A 119 -7.80 14.05 -3.77
N PRO A 120 -8.14 13.25 -4.80
CA PRO A 120 -9.27 12.32 -4.71
C PRO A 120 -9.20 11.36 -3.52
N ARG A 121 -8.02 10.78 -3.23
CA ARG A 121 -7.83 9.91 -2.06
C ARG A 121 -8.03 10.66 -0.75
N LYS A 122 -7.49 11.88 -0.65
CA LYS A 122 -7.67 12.75 0.52
C LYS A 122 -9.14 13.02 0.81
N GLN A 123 -9.93 13.35 -0.22
CA GLN A 123 -11.36 13.61 -0.06
C GLN A 123 -12.14 12.37 0.39
N LYS A 124 -11.84 11.20 -0.17
CA LYS A 124 -12.44 9.93 0.28
C LYS A 124 -12.09 9.64 1.73
N PHE A 125 -10.85 9.86 2.14
CA PHE A 125 -10.44 9.63 3.53
C PHE A 125 -11.11 10.63 4.48
N LYS A 126 -11.25 11.90 4.09
CA LYS A 126 -12.02 12.90 4.88
C LYS A 126 -13.47 12.45 5.09
N ALA A 127 -14.13 11.99 4.04
CA ALA A 127 -15.49 11.48 4.13
C ALA A 127 -15.61 10.29 5.09
N LEU A 128 -14.65 9.34 5.04
CA LEU A 128 -14.59 8.22 5.98
C LEU A 128 -14.44 8.69 7.43
N LEU A 129 -13.53 9.64 7.70
CA LEU A 129 -13.34 10.18 9.06
C LEU A 129 -14.60 10.92 9.55
N SER A 130 -15.25 11.70 8.69
CA SER A 130 -16.52 12.36 9.02
C SER A 130 -17.61 11.35 9.39
N ASN A 131 -17.77 10.29 8.62
CA ASN A 131 -18.71 9.21 8.96
C ASN A 131 -18.37 8.54 10.30
N CYS A 132 -17.09 8.33 10.61
CA CYS A 132 -16.66 7.79 11.91
C CYS A 132 -16.98 8.74 13.08
N ILE A 133 -16.88 10.05 12.86
CA ILE A 133 -17.26 11.07 13.88
C ILE A 133 -18.77 11.04 14.09
N GLU A 134 -19.57 11.08 13.04
CA GLU A 134 -21.03 11.01 13.10
C GLU A 134 -21.55 9.76 13.83
N LYS A 135 -20.83 8.61 13.65
CA LYS A 135 -21.11 7.35 14.36
C LYS A 135 -20.60 7.31 15.80
N GLY A 136 -19.92 8.34 16.27
CA GLY A 136 -19.32 8.38 17.60
C GLY A 136 -18.14 7.43 17.80
N ILE A 137 -17.52 6.93 16.72
CA ILE A 137 -16.29 6.12 16.76
C ILE A 137 -15.08 7.01 16.99
N LEU A 138 -15.00 8.13 16.27
CA LEU A 138 -13.99 9.17 16.43
C LEU A 138 -14.55 10.38 17.16
N ARG A 139 -13.70 11.06 17.93
CA ARG A 139 -14.04 12.32 18.57
C ARG A 139 -13.97 13.48 17.58
N GLU A 140 -14.58 14.61 17.91
CA GLU A 140 -14.44 15.87 17.22
C GLU A 140 -12.99 16.39 17.24
N GLU A 141 -12.65 17.29 16.33
CA GLU A 141 -11.36 17.99 16.31
C GLU A 141 -11.14 18.81 17.59
N ASN A 142 -9.96 18.73 18.20
CA ASN A 142 -9.57 19.59 19.31
C ASN A 142 -9.06 20.96 18.84
N PHE A 143 -8.65 21.07 17.57
CA PHE A 143 -8.19 22.31 16.94
C PHE A 143 -8.42 22.23 15.42
N PRO A 144 -8.51 23.38 14.71
CA PRO A 144 -8.80 23.41 13.29
C PRO A 144 -7.82 22.60 12.43
N ASN A 145 -8.34 21.86 11.46
CA ASN A 145 -7.58 21.03 10.51
C ASN A 145 -6.83 19.84 11.14
N GLN A 146 -7.19 19.38 12.34
CA GLN A 146 -6.54 18.25 13.00
C GLN A 146 -6.60 17.00 12.13
N TYR A 147 -7.75 16.70 11.50
CA TYR A 147 -7.90 15.54 10.64
C TYR A 147 -7.21 15.72 9.27
N ASP A 148 -7.02 16.94 8.77
CA ASP A 148 -6.18 17.17 7.60
C ASP A 148 -4.71 16.81 7.89
N TYR A 149 -4.20 17.19 9.07
CA TYR A 149 -2.86 16.78 9.50
C TYR A 149 -2.76 15.28 9.75
N PHE A 150 -3.79 14.65 10.34
CA PHE A 150 -3.85 13.20 10.51
C PHE A 150 -3.71 12.47 9.18
N ILE A 151 -4.47 12.88 8.15
CA ILE A 151 -4.41 12.27 6.81
C ILE A 151 -3.01 12.39 6.21
N LEU A 152 -2.38 13.56 6.30
CA LEU A 152 -1.03 13.79 5.78
C LEU A 152 0.01 12.92 6.52
N GLN A 153 -0.07 12.85 7.84
CA GLN A 153 0.79 12.01 8.67
C GLN A 153 0.58 10.52 8.33
N PHE A 154 -0.67 10.09 8.18
CA PHE A 154 -1.00 8.71 7.80
C PHE A 154 -0.42 8.35 6.42
N TYR A 155 -0.55 9.22 5.42
CA TYR A 155 0.06 8.98 4.11
C TYR A 155 1.58 8.94 4.19
N THR A 156 2.19 9.87 4.91
CA THR A 156 3.65 9.85 5.11
C THR A 156 4.09 8.53 5.74
N LEU A 157 3.41 8.08 6.79
CA LEU A 157 3.72 6.82 7.45
C LEU A 157 3.55 5.61 6.52
N THR A 158 2.44 5.55 5.77
CA THR A 158 2.14 4.43 4.87
C THR A 158 3.05 4.39 3.63
N ASP A 159 3.55 5.53 3.18
CA ASP A 159 4.45 5.60 2.03
C ASP A 159 5.91 5.23 2.38
N PHE A 160 6.35 5.42 3.64
CA PHE A 160 7.77 5.30 4.00
C PHE A 160 8.11 4.19 5.00
N TRP A 161 7.13 3.52 5.64
CA TRP A 161 7.42 2.47 6.63
C TRP A 161 8.20 1.28 6.04
N ILE A 162 7.98 0.94 4.76
CA ILE A 162 8.68 -0.16 4.10
C ILE A 162 10.16 0.18 3.93
N SER A 163 10.48 1.39 3.49
CA SER A 163 11.88 1.86 3.39
C SER A 163 12.59 1.85 4.75
N GLU A 164 11.89 2.29 5.80
CA GLU A 164 12.42 2.28 7.17
C GLU A 164 12.65 0.86 7.67
N SER A 165 11.69 -0.04 7.42
CA SER A 165 11.81 -1.44 7.85
C SER A 165 12.96 -2.18 7.19
N GLU A 166 13.27 -1.91 5.92
CA GLU A 166 14.41 -2.48 5.21
C GLU A 166 15.76 -2.01 5.81
N ILE A 167 15.80 -0.80 6.39
CA ILE A 167 17.03 -0.27 7.02
C ILE A 167 17.24 -0.84 8.41
N LEU A 168 16.18 -0.91 9.21
CA LEU A 168 16.28 -1.18 10.65
C LEU A 168 16.09 -2.65 11.01
N TYR A 169 15.35 -3.42 10.21
CA TYR A 169 14.82 -4.73 10.64
C TYR A 169 15.14 -5.88 9.67
N GLN A 170 16.29 -5.83 9.00
CA GLN A 170 16.73 -6.82 7.98
C GLN A 170 16.71 -8.28 8.45
N ASP A 171 16.78 -8.55 9.76
CA ASP A 171 16.90 -9.91 10.31
C ASP A 171 15.61 -10.46 10.94
N ASN A 172 14.42 -9.93 10.64
CA ASN A 172 13.14 -10.42 11.18
C ASN A 172 13.09 -10.53 12.74
N ASN A 173 13.80 -9.68 13.46
CA ASN A 173 13.90 -9.67 14.93
C ASN A 173 12.57 -9.39 15.67
N GLY A 174 11.46 -10.01 15.22
CA GLY A 174 10.12 -9.83 15.77
C GLY A 174 9.34 -8.64 15.18
N TYR A 175 9.95 -7.86 14.30
CA TYR A 175 9.33 -6.70 13.64
C TYR A 175 8.94 -7.03 12.18
N GLY A 176 8.13 -8.07 12.00
CA GLY A 176 7.61 -8.44 10.68
C GLY A 176 6.53 -7.48 10.15
N VAL A 177 6.03 -7.77 8.96
CA VAL A 177 4.98 -6.96 8.28
C VAL A 177 3.78 -6.71 9.20
N SER A 178 3.31 -7.72 9.93
CA SER A 178 2.17 -7.60 10.85
C SER A 178 2.42 -6.60 11.98
N PHE A 179 3.65 -6.52 12.49
CA PHE A 179 4.02 -5.53 13.50
C PHE A 179 3.86 -4.10 12.95
N HIS A 180 4.40 -3.82 11.75
CA HIS A 180 4.33 -2.50 11.15
C HIS A 180 2.88 -2.11 10.79
N ILE A 181 2.08 -3.06 10.28
CA ILE A 181 0.66 -2.84 10.04
C ILE A 181 -0.05 -2.46 11.34
N ASN A 182 0.17 -3.20 12.42
CA ASN A 182 -0.42 -2.90 13.73
C ASN A 182 0.02 -1.54 14.27
N MET A 183 1.31 -1.19 14.10
CA MET A 183 1.85 0.12 14.46
C MET A 183 1.13 1.24 13.69
N ILE A 184 0.97 1.09 12.37
CA ILE A 184 0.26 2.08 11.52
C ILE A 184 -1.20 2.20 11.95
N LEU A 185 -1.90 1.08 12.14
CA LEU A 185 -3.30 1.08 12.55
C LEU A 185 -3.51 1.65 13.96
N SER A 186 -2.54 1.49 14.86
CA SER A 186 -2.60 2.07 16.21
C SER A 186 -2.55 3.61 16.22
N PHE A 187 -2.14 4.22 15.11
CA PHE A 187 -2.07 5.68 14.96
C PHE A 187 -3.44 6.37 15.14
N ILE A 188 -4.54 5.66 14.91
CA ILE A 188 -5.91 6.17 15.11
C ILE A 188 -6.31 6.23 16.60
N VAL A 189 -5.65 5.45 17.48
CA VAL A 189 -6.08 5.25 18.87
C VAL A 189 -6.29 6.57 19.66
N PRO A 190 -5.43 7.60 19.56
CA PRO A 190 -5.64 8.88 20.25
C PRO A 190 -6.88 9.66 19.80
N TYR A 191 -7.48 9.27 18.70
CA TYR A 191 -8.65 9.94 18.10
C TYR A 191 -9.97 9.21 18.40
N LEU A 192 -9.90 7.99 18.96
CA LEU A 192 -11.07 7.20 19.30
C LEU A 192 -11.83 7.81 20.49
N THR A 193 -13.16 7.67 20.48
CA THR A 193 -14.00 7.84 21.66
C THR A 193 -13.86 6.62 22.59
N GLU A 194 -14.53 6.62 23.75
CA GLU A 194 -14.59 5.43 24.60
C GLU A 194 -15.23 4.24 23.87
N GLN A 195 -16.31 4.47 23.11
CA GLN A 195 -16.95 3.46 22.27
C GLN A 195 -15.97 2.93 21.22
N GLY A 196 -15.33 3.81 20.45
CA GLY A 196 -14.38 3.42 19.42
C GLY A 196 -13.18 2.65 20.00
N LEU A 197 -12.71 3.01 21.19
CA LEU A 197 -11.62 2.31 21.87
C LEU A 197 -12.03 0.89 22.29
N GLU A 198 -13.25 0.68 22.77
CA GLU A 198 -13.74 -0.68 23.10
C GLU A 198 -13.89 -1.55 21.85
N GLU A 199 -14.37 -0.99 20.73
CA GLU A 199 -14.42 -1.68 19.44
C GLU A 199 -12.99 -2.05 18.97
N PHE A 200 -12.04 -1.12 19.03
CA PHE A 200 -10.64 -1.36 18.67
C PHE A 200 -9.99 -2.47 19.52
N LYS A 201 -10.18 -2.43 20.85
CA LYS A 201 -9.68 -3.48 21.76
C LYS A 201 -10.27 -4.85 21.47
N SER A 202 -11.55 -4.92 21.08
CA SER A 202 -12.20 -6.18 20.73
C SER A 202 -11.56 -6.85 19.53
N PHE A 203 -11.14 -6.04 18.55
CA PHE A 203 -10.43 -6.47 17.36
C PHE A 203 -8.99 -6.94 17.68
N THR A 204 -8.24 -6.17 18.48
CA THR A 204 -6.84 -6.48 18.79
C THR A 204 -6.63 -7.70 19.69
N LYS A 205 -7.65 -8.13 20.47
CA LYS A 205 -7.60 -9.37 21.24
C LYS A 205 -7.43 -10.63 20.36
N GLY A 206 -7.79 -10.56 19.07
CA GLY A 206 -7.58 -11.61 18.08
C GLY A 206 -6.24 -11.52 17.33
N MET A 207 -5.50 -10.45 17.49
CA MET A 207 -4.18 -10.23 16.89
C MET A 207 -3.09 -10.72 17.85
N LYS A 208 -2.63 -11.97 17.67
CA LYS A 208 -1.42 -12.50 18.31
C LYS A 208 -0.32 -12.67 17.29
#